data_f8110be8c56ba5cc106a52937b9bd91d
#
_entry.id   f8110be8c56ba5cc106a52937b9bd91d
#
_cell.length_a   1.000
_cell.length_b   1.000
_cell.length_c   1.000
_cell.angle_alpha   90.00
_cell.angle_beta   90.00
_cell.angle_gamma   90.00
#
_symmetry.space_group_name_H-M   'P 1'
#
loop_
_entity.id
_entity.type
_entity.pdbx_description
1 polymer ?
#
loop_
_entity_poly.entity_id
_entity_poly.type
_entity_poly.pdbx_seq_one_letter_code
_entity_poly.pdbx_strand_id
1 'polypeptide(L)'
;IVNGLVGSEMCIRDRPKSEEEPRDKLRDKAKAVTKARLGNYVEGRLGLIIDGTGKDYDKIAKQATGLKQLGYDVHMIFVNTSLETALKRNAKRDRTVPRSIATKSWKTVQSNMGKFSQYFRQNFIVVDNNDSDEDVMGPVYKQVMSLAKKKVQNKTGLNWIQTQLDMKRR
;
A
#
# COMPACT_ATOMS: atom_id res chain seq x y z
N ILE A 1 1.48 12.68 -7.22
CA ILE A 1 1.27 11.69 -6.13
C ILE A 1 -0.22 11.64 -5.91
N VAL A 2 -0.84 10.55 -6.30
CA VAL A 2 -2.27 10.37 -6.09
C VAL A 2 -2.45 9.51 -4.85
N ASN A 3 -2.88 10.12 -3.76
CA ASN A 3 -3.40 9.44 -2.58
C ASN A 3 -4.75 8.80 -2.97
N GLY A 4 -4.72 7.58 -3.46
CA GLY A 4 -5.86 7.04 -4.19
C GLY A 4 -6.75 6.05 -3.48
N LEU A 5 -6.55 5.63 -2.22
CA LEU A 5 -7.31 4.45 -1.81
C LEU A 5 -7.68 4.32 -0.33
N VAL A 6 -7.12 5.13 0.55
CA VAL A 6 -7.18 4.82 1.99
C VAL A 6 -8.38 5.45 2.71
N GLY A 7 -8.84 6.62 2.27
CA GLY A 7 -9.83 7.39 3.04
C GLY A 7 -11.22 6.77 3.10
N SER A 8 -11.75 6.29 1.98
CA SER A 8 -13.15 5.84 1.92
C SER A 8 -13.39 4.46 2.53
N GLU A 9 -12.46 3.50 2.37
CA GLU A 9 -12.60 2.17 2.96
C GLU A 9 -12.37 2.18 4.48
N MET A 10 -11.44 2.99 4.98
CA MET A 10 -11.18 3.10 6.42
C MET A 10 -12.34 3.77 7.16
N CYS A 11 -12.85 4.89 6.65
CA CYS A 11 -14.01 5.58 7.26
C CYS A 11 -15.26 4.70 7.34
N ILE A 12 -15.50 3.84 6.33
CA ILE A 12 -16.65 2.93 6.32
C ILE A 12 -16.43 1.76 7.28
N ARG A 13 -15.20 1.27 7.39
CA ARG A 13 -14.85 0.17 8.30
C ARG A 13 -15.00 0.54 9.77
N ASP A 14 -14.87 1.81 10.11
CA ASP A 14 -14.86 2.31 11.49
C ASP A 14 -16.25 2.68 12.01
N ARG A 15 -17.32 2.49 11.24
CA ARG A 15 -18.70 2.68 11.70
C ARG A 15 -19.16 1.62 12.70
N PRO A 16 -20.07 1.96 13.65
CA PRO A 16 -20.61 1.04 14.64
C PRO A 16 -21.28 -0.19 14.02
N LYS A 17 -21.22 -1.32 14.73
CA LYS A 17 -21.82 -2.58 14.26
C LYS A 17 -23.34 -2.53 14.09
N SER A 18 -24.04 -1.62 14.76
CA SER A 18 -25.47 -1.38 14.62
C SER A 18 -25.91 -1.00 13.19
N GLU A 19 -24.97 -0.63 12.33
CA GLU A 19 -25.21 -0.24 10.92
C GLU A 19 -24.57 -1.24 9.93
N GLU A 20 -24.49 -2.54 10.25
CA GLU A 20 -23.73 -3.51 9.44
C GLU A 20 -24.24 -3.64 8.01
N GLU A 21 -25.54 -3.73 7.79
CA GLU A 21 -26.11 -3.90 6.45
C GLU A 21 -25.94 -2.68 5.54
N PRO A 22 -26.25 -1.45 5.98
CA PRO A 22 -25.92 -0.24 5.23
C PRO A 22 -24.41 -0.07 5.01
N ARG A 23 -23.61 -0.45 6.01
CA ARG A 23 -22.14 -0.39 5.95
C ARG A 23 -21.55 -1.28 4.86
N ASP A 24 -22.02 -2.52 4.72
CA ASP A 24 -21.47 -3.46 3.75
C ASP A 24 -21.84 -3.04 2.31
N LYS A 25 -23.06 -2.55 2.07
CA LYS A 25 -23.46 -1.96 0.79
C LYS A 25 -22.61 -0.75 0.41
N LEU A 26 -22.34 0.14 1.38
CA LEU A 26 -21.47 1.30 1.18
C LEU A 26 -20.02 0.88 0.90
N ARG A 27 -19.54 -0.13 1.61
CA ARG A 27 -18.20 -0.69 1.42
C ARG A 27 -18.02 -1.27 0.02
N ASP A 28 -19.00 -1.98 -0.50
CA ASP A 28 -18.90 -2.54 -1.85
C ASP A 28 -18.96 -1.47 -2.93
N LYS A 29 -19.76 -0.43 -2.76
CA LYS A 29 -19.74 0.76 -3.62
C LYS A 29 -18.37 1.46 -3.57
N ALA A 30 -17.80 1.65 -2.37
CA ALA A 30 -16.49 2.26 -2.20
C ALA A 30 -15.38 1.43 -2.88
N LYS A 31 -15.42 0.10 -2.78
CA LYS A 31 -14.48 -0.80 -3.49
C LYS A 31 -14.61 -0.68 -5.00
N ALA A 32 -15.83 -0.59 -5.53
CA ALA A 32 -16.05 -0.42 -6.95
C ALA A 32 -15.47 0.90 -7.46
N VAL A 33 -15.72 2.01 -6.76
CA VAL A 33 -15.16 3.34 -7.09
C VAL A 33 -13.63 3.31 -7.01
N THR A 34 -13.08 2.71 -5.97
CA THR A 34 -11.63 2.57 -5.77
C THR A 34 -10.99 1.78 -6.90
N LYS A 35 -11.62 0.68 -7.32
CA LYS A 35 -11.14 -0.15 -8.44
C LYS A 35 -11.18 0.62 -9.76
N ALA A 36 -12.25 1.36 -10.03
CA ALA A 36 -12.37 2.20 -11.23
C ALA A 36 -11.31 3.30 -11.26
N ARG A 37 -11.11 4.01 -10.14
CA ARG A 37 -10.06 5.03 -10.02
C ARG A 37 -8.66 4.46 -10.24
N LEU A 38 -8.36 3.30 -9.65
CA LEU A 38 -7.08 2.64 -9.88
C LEU A 38 -6.87 2.33 -11.37
N GLY A 39 -7.91 1.86 -12.07
CA GLY A 39 -7.89 1.65 -13.51
C GLY A 39 -7.47 2.91 -14.28
N ASN A 40 -8.15 4.03 -14.01
CA ASN A 40 -7.86 5.32 -14.66
C ASN A 40 -6.43 5.81 -14.36
N TYR A 41 -5.96 5.65 -13.12
CA TYR A 41 -4.60 6.05 -12.73
C TYR A 41 -3.54 5.20 -13.42
N VAL A 42 -3.78 3.90 -13.54
CA VAL A 42 -2.89 2.97 -14.26
C VAL A 42 -2.89 3.27 -15.75
N GLU A 43 -4.02 3.57 -16.34
CA GLU A 43 -4.13 3.97 -17.76
C GLU A 43 -3.34 5.25 -18.03
N GLY A 44 -3.48 6.25 -17.16
CA GLY A 44 -2.71 7.50 -17.22
C GLY A 44 -1.25 7.39 -16.79
N ARG A 45 -0.78 6.22 -16.37
CA ARG A 45 0.60 6.00 -15.84
C ARG A 45 0.95 6.95 -14.69
N LEU A 46 -0.01 7.28 -13.85
CA LEU A 46 0.21 8.13 -12.68
C LEU A 46 0.97 7.36 -11.59
N GLY A 47 1.72 8.09 -10.76
CA GLY A 47 2.37 7.51 -9.58
C GLY A 47 1.35 6.95 -8.61
N LEU A 48 1.60 5.75 -8.07
CA LEU A 48 0.69 5.02 -7.21
C LEU A 48 1.31 4.79 -5.83
N ILE A 49 0.51 5.03 -4.78
CA ILE A 49 0.77 4.55 -3.42
C ILE A 49 -0.38 3.61 -3.07
N ILE A 50 -0.07 2.33 -2.87
CA ILE A 50 -1.04 1.30 -2.57
C ILE A 50 -0.83 0.84 -1.13
N ASP A 51 -1.80 1.14 -0.27
CA ASP A 51 -1.79 0.68 1.13
C ASP A 51 -2.36 -0.74 1.25
N GLY A 52 -1.76 -1.53 2.11
CA GLY A 52 -2.17 -2.90 2.36
C GLY A 52 -1.61 -3.45 3.65
N THR A 53 -2.25 -4.49 4.17
CA THR A 53 -1.87 -5.10 5.45
C THR A 53 -0.68 -6.05 5.38
N GLY A 54 -0.19 -6.42 4.20
CA GLY A 54 0.90 -7.37 4.04
C GLY A 54 0.54 -8.85 4.34
N LYS A 55 -0.74 -9.18 4.59
CA LYS A 55 -1.17 -10.54 4.92
C LYS A 55 -1.17 -11.50 3.74
N ASP A 56 -1.56 -11.01 2.58
CA ASP A 56 -1.73 -11.80 1.37
C ASP A 56 -0.57 -11.55 0.43
N TYR A 57 0.46 -12.39 0.57
CA TYR A 57 1.67 -12.29 -0.25
C TYR A 57 1.35 -12.46 -1.75
N ASP A 58 0.57 -13.47 -2.11
CA ASP A 58 0.33 -13.81 -3.52
C ASP A 58 -0.42 -12.69 -4.24
N LYS A 59 -1.41 -12.10 -3.58
CA LYS A 59 -2.15 -10.95 -4.10
C LYS A 59 -1.23 -9.75 -4.35
N ILE A 60 -0.36 -9.44 -3.38
CA ILE A 60 0.57 -8.30 -3.49
C ILE A 60 1.61 -8.56 -4.56
N ALA A 61 2.20 -9.76 -4.62
CA ALA A 61 3.17 -10.13 -5.63
C ALA A 61 2.56 -10.10 -7.04
N LYS A 62 1.35 -10.63 -7.22
CA LYS A 62 0.61 -10.57 -8.49
C LYS A 62 0.35 -9.13 -8.93
N GLN A 63 -0.10 -8.26 -8.01
CA GLN A 63 -0.33 -6.85 -8.31
C GLN A 63 0.97 -6.14 -8.69
N ALA A 64 2.05 -6.35 -7.94
CA ALA A 64 3.36 -5.79 -8.23
C ALA A 64 3.91 -6.27 -9.59
N THR A 65 3.74 -7.56 -9.91
CA THR A 65 4.12 -8.13 -11.22
C THR A 65 3.35 -7.45 -12.36
N GLY A 66 2.04 -7.32 -12.24
CA GLY A 66 1.23 -6.62 -13.24
C GLY A 66 1.66 -5.17 -13.46
N LEU A 67 1.94 -4.44 -12.39
CA LEU A 67 2.43 -3.07 -12.49
C LEU A 67 3.82 -3.00 -13.16
N LYS A 68 4.74 -3.91 -12.83
CA LYS A 68 6.05 -3.99 -13.50
C LYS A 68 5.90 -4.26 -15.00
N GLN A 69 5.00 -5.16 -15.41
CA GLN A 69 4.70 -5.43 -16.81
C GLN A 69 4.16 -4.21 -17.56
N LEU A 70 3.40 -3.37 -16.87
CA LEU A 70 2.89 -2.10 -17.39
C LEU A 70 3.94 -0.98 -17.45
N GLY A 71 5.14 -1.20 -16.91
CA GLY A 71 6.25 -0.23 -16.98
C GLY A 71 6.51 0.55 -15.70
N TYR A 72 5.90 0.16 -14.57
CA TYR A 72 6.20 0.80 -13.28
C TYR A 72 7.48 0.25 -12.64
N ASP A 73 8.24 1.11 -12.01
CA ASP A 73 9.24 0.74 -11.01
C ASP A 73 8.53 0.57 -9.67
N VAL A 74 8.49 -0.65 -9.15
CA VAL A 74 7.71 -0.98 -7.96
C VAL A 74 8.60 -1.16 -6.74
N HIS A 75 8.28 -0.44 -5.67
CA HIS A 75 8.96 -0.48 -4.39
C HIS A 75 7.99 -0.92 -3.29
N MET A 76 8.49 -1.58 -2.26
CA MET A 76 7.72 -1.93 -1.08
C MET A 76 8.32 -1.29 0.16
N ILE A 77 7.49 -0.58 0.90
CA ILE A 77 7.81 -0.06 2.23
C ILE A 77 7.05 -0.92 3.24
N PHE A 78 7.79 -1.70 4.00
CA PHE A 78 7.26 -2.58 5.03
C PHE A 78 7.39 -1.90 6.39
N VAL A 79 6.27 -1.46 6.93
CA VAL A 79 6.22 -0.84 8.25
C VAL A 79 6.13 -1.93 9.30
N ASN A 80 7.21 -2.13 10.04
CA ASN A 80 7.36 -3.17 11.04
C ASN A 80 7.09 -2.64 12.45
N THR A 81 6.41 -3.45 13.25
CA THR A 81 6.21 -3.23 14.69
C THR A 81 6.34 -4.54 15.44
N SER A 82 6.76 -4.51 16.71
CA SER A 82 6.68 -5.65 17.60
C SER A 82 5.21 -6.04 17.88
N LEU A 83 4.98 -7.29 18.26
CA LEU A 83 3.65 -7.74 18.65
C LEU A 83 3.11 -6.93 19.84
N GLU A 84 3.98 -6.62 20.80
CA GLU A 84 3.63 -5.84 21.97
C GLU A 84 3.14 -4.43 21.58
N THR A 85 3.91 -3.70 20.77
CA THR A 85 3.55 -2.39 20.27
C THR A 85 2.24 -2.43 19.47
N ALA A 86 2.08 -3.43 18.60
CA ALA A 86 0.85 -3.60 17.82
C ALA A 86 -0.38 -3.83 18.71
N LEU A 87 -0.27 -4.65 19.75
CA LEU A 87 -1.35 -4.92 20.70
C LEU A 87 -1.65 -3.71 21.57
N LYS A 88 -0.63 -2.99 22.06
CA LYS A 88 -0.77 -1.75 22.84
C LYS A 88 -1.49 -0.66 22.03
N ARG A 89 -1.11 -0.48 20.77
CA ARG A 89 -1.77 0.47 19.87
C ARG A 89 -3.19 0.03 19.52
N ASN A 90 -3.43 -1.27 19.34
CA ASN A 90 -4.78 -1.79 19.10
C ASN A 90 -5.72 -1.51 20.29
N ALA A 91 -5.24 -1.65 21.52
CA ALA A 91 -6.03 -1.40 22.72
C ALA A 91 -6.40 0.10 22.91
N LYS A 92 -5.61 1.02 22.35
CA LYS A 92 -5.85 2.48 22.43
C LYS A 92 -6.82 3.01 21.38
N ARG A 93 -7.26 2.16 20.44
CA ARG A 93 -8.18 2.59 19.36
C ARG A 93 -9.62 2.53 19.85
N ASP A 94 -10.46 3.45 19.42
CA ASP A 94 -11.91 3.43 19.67
C ASP A 94 -12.56 2.12 19.22
N ARG A 95 -12.05 1.56 18.12
CA ARG A 95 -12.42 0.25 17.65
C ARG A 95 -11.25 -0.71 17.76
N THR A 96 -11.35 -1.61 18.71
CA THR A 96 -10.35 -2.67 18.92
C THR A 96 -10.65 -3.92 18.09
N VAL A 97 -9.59 -4.62 17.70
CA VAL A 97 -9.66 -5.96 17.13
C VAL A 97 -9.37 -6.97 18.24
N PRO A 98 -10.11 -8.11 18.34
CA PRO A 98 -9.80 -9.14 19.31
C PRO A 98 -8.32 -9.55 19.29
N ARG A 99 -7.71 -9.68 20.48
CA ARG A 99 -6.27 -9.95 20.62
C ARG A 99 -5.81 -11.17 19.82
N SER A 100 -6.61 -12.24 19.79
CA SER A 100 -6.32 -13.45 19.02
C SER A 100 -6.21 -13.16 17.51
N ILE A 101 -7.14 -12.36 16.96
CA ILE A 101 -7.15 -11.96 15.55
C ILE A 101 -5.96 -11.03 15.23
N ALA A 102 -5.68 -10.07 16.10
CA ALA A 102 -4.54 -9.17 15.95
C ALA A 102 -3.22 -9.93 15.95
N THR A 103 -3.04 -10.86 16.91
CA THR A 103 -1.84 -11.72 17.00
C THR A 103 -1.68 -12.62 15.78
N LYS A 104 -2.77 -13.29 15.34
CA LYS A 104 -2.74 -14.13 14.13
C LYS A 104 -2.36 -13.31 12.90
N SER A 105 -2.93 -12.12 12.78
CA SER A 105 -2.63 -11.21 11.68
C SER A 105 -1.17 -10.78 11.67
N TRP A 106 -0.63 -10.39 12.82
CA TRP A 106 0.76 -10.00 12.99
C TRP A 106 1.70 -11.15 12.59
N LYS A 107 1.48 -12.37 13.11
CA LYS A 107 2.27 -13.56 12.76
C LYS A 107 2.28 -13.81 11.26
N THR A 108 1.12 -13.71 10.59
CA THR A 108 1.03 -13.89 9.14
C THR A 108 1.83 -12.85 8.38
N VAL A 109 1.77 -11.59 8.79
CA VAL A 109 2.54 -10.50 8.15
C VAL A 109 4.04 -10.72 8.35
N GLN A 110 4.48 -11.11 9.55
CA GLN A 110 5.89 -11.40 9.83
C GLN A 110 6.40 -12.59 9.00
N SER A 111 5.62 -13.65 8.86
CA SER A 111 6.00 -14.80 8.04
C SER A 111 6.15 -14.46 6.54
N ASN A 112 5.48 -13.42 6.07
CA ASN A 112 5.60 -12.94 4.69
C ASN A 112 6.80 -12.01 4.45
N MET A 113 7.41 -11.46 5.50
CA MET A 113 8.50 -10.47 5.37
C MET A 113 9.67 -11.00 4.53
N GLY A 114 10.10 -12.24 4.79
CA GLY A 114 11.18 -12.87 4.03
C GLY A 114 10.82 -13.05 2.55
N LYS A 115 9.58 -13.45 2.27
CA LYS A 115 9.07 -13.59 0.88
C LYS A 115 9.05 -12.24 0.16
N PHE A 116 8.60 -11.17 0.82
CA PHE A 116 8.63 -9.83 0.27
C PHE A 116 10.06 -9.35 0.01
N SER A 117 10.96 -9.57 0.96
CA SER A 117 12.38 -9.23 0.79
C SER A 117 12.99 -9.92 -0.44
N GLN A 118 12.73 -11.21 -0.65
CA GLN A 118 13.19 -11.94 -1.83
C GLN A 118 12.58 -11.42 -3.13
N TYR A 119 11.28 -11.09 -3.13
CA TYR A 119 10.57 -10.63 -4.33
C TYR A 119 10.98 -9.21 -4.75
N PHE A 120 11.03 -8.26 -3.79
CA PHE A 120 11.34 -6.86 -4.06
C PHE A 120 12.84 -6.56 -4.06
N ARG A 121 13.66 -7.39 -3.41
CA ARG A 121 15.13 -7.26 -3.34
C ARG A 121 15.55 -5.85 -2.89
N GLN A 122 16.34 -5.15 -3.69
CA GLN A 122 16.82 -3.77 -3.44
C GLN A 122 15.68 -2.73 -3.34
N ASN A 123 14.48 -3.07 -3.80
CA ASN A 123 13.29 -2.23 -3.72
C ASN A 123 12.43 -2.53 -2.47
N PHE A 124 12.94 -3.32 -1.54
CA PHE A 124 12.32 -3.63 -0.25
C PHE A 124 12.92 -2.75 0.83
N ILE A 125 12.10 -1.94 1.47
CA ILE A 125 12.49 -1.01 2.52
C ILE A 125 11.73 -1.40 3.78
N VAL A 126 12.45 -1.58 4.90
CA VAL A 126 11.84 -1.84 6.20
C VAL A 126 11.92 -0.57 7.03
N VAL A 127 10.79 -0.19 7.59
CA VAL A 127 10.67 0.94 8.53
C VAL A 127 10.35 0.38 9.89
N ASP A 128 11.18 0.63 10.89
CA ASP A 128 10.85 0.35 12.28
C ASP A 128 9.89 1.42 12.81
N ASN A 129 8.76 0.97 13.33
CA ASN A 129 7.73 1.82 13.90
C ASN A 129 7.36 1.37 15.32
N ASN A 130 8.37 1.00 16.13
CA ASN A 130 8.16 0.57 17.51
C ASN A 130 8.08 1.75 18.47
N ASP A 131 8.97 2.73 18.32
CA ASP A 131 9.04 3.87 19.23
C ASP A 131 8.13 5.00 18.78
N SER A 132 7.30 5.47 19.71
CA SER A 132 6.37 6.59 19.46
C SER A 132 7.03 7.96 19.59
N ASP A 133 8.24 8.00 20.16
CA ASP A 133 8.93 9.23 20.52
C ASP A 133 9.96 9.68 19.47
N GLU A 134 10.28 8.81 18.51
CA GLU A 134 11.12 9.18 17.36
C GLU A 134 10.27 9.68 16.19
N ASP A 135 10.74 10.71 15.51
CA ASP A 135 10.16 11.16 14.23
C ASP A 135 10.44 10.16 13.11
N VAL A 136 9.70 9.06 13.11
CA VAL A 136 9.75 8.05 12.05
C VAL A 136 9.26 8.62 10.71
N MET A 137 8.40 9.64 10.75
CA MET A 137 7.76 10.19 9.55
C MET A 137 8.74 10.99 8.68
N GLY A 138 9.64 11.76 9.28
CA GLY A 138 10.62 12.57 8.54
C GLY A 138 11.55 11.73 7.66
N PRO A 139 12.25 10.71 8.18
CA PRO A 139 13.08 9.80 7.40
C PRO A 139 12.30 9.05 6.31
N VAL A 140 11.10 8.52 6.64
CA VAL A 140 10.23 7.81 5.67
C VAL A 140 9.81 8.75 4.55
N TYR A 141 9.37 9.96 4.87
CA TYR A 141 9.01 10.97 3.87
C TYR A 141 10.17 11.27 2.92
N LYS A 142 11.37 11.52 3.45
CA LYS A 142 12.57 11.76 2.62
C LYS A 142 12.85 10.58 1.69
N GLN A 143 12.70 9.35 2.19
CA GLN A 143 12.91 8.13 1.42
C GLN A 143 11.87 7.97 0.30
N VAL A 144 10.58 8.19 0.60
CA VAL A 144 9.49 8.16 -0.40
C VAL A 144 9.70 9.25 -1.46
N MET A 145 10.06 10.47 -1.04
CA MET A 145 10.33 11.56 -1.99
C MET A 145 11.56 11.29 -2.86
N SER A 146 12.58 10.63 -2.32
CA SER A 146 13.74 10.18 -3.10
C SER A 146 13.33 9.17 -4.17
N LEU A 147 12.47 8.20 -3.84
CA LEU A 147 11.94 7.24 -4.80
C LEU A 147 11.08 7.92 -5.87
N ALA A 148 10.20 8.83 -5.47
CA ALA A 148 9.30 9.54 -6.38
C ALA A 148 10.04 10.46 -7.38
N LYS A 149 11.24 10.92 -7.03
CA LYS A 149 12.09 11.75 -7.91
C LYS A 149 13.00 10.94 -8.83
N LYS A 150 13.12 9.62 -8.63
CA LYS A 150 13.94 8.77 -9.51
C LYS A 150 13.35 8.75 -10.92
N LYS A 151 14.25 8.82 -11.91
CA LYS A 151 13.86 8.58 -13.30
C LYS A 151 13.38 7.13 -13.46
N VAL A 152 12.39 6.94 -14.31
CA VAL A 152 11.88 5.60 -14.66
C VAL A 152 13.02 4.76 -15.21
N GLN A 153 13.16 3.53 -14.71
CA GLN A 153 14.19 2.57 -15.12
C GLN A 153 13.61 1.39 -15.90
N ASN A 154 12.31 1.13 -15.72
CA ASN A 154 11.62 0.06 -16.42
C ASN A 154 11.58 0.33 -17.92
N LYS A 155 12.12 -0.61 -18.74
CA LYS A 155 12.20 -0.46 -20.20
C LYS A 155 10.82 -0.25 -20.85
N THR A 156 9.80 -0.97 -20.41
CA THR A 156 8.42 -0.79 -20.90
C THR A 156 7.90 0.61 -20.58
N GLY A 157 8.20 1.14 -19.39
CA GLY A 157 7.85 2.50 -19.00
C GLY A 157 8.57 3.55 -19.83
N LEU A 158 9.86 3.37 -20.06
CA LEU A 158 10.65 4.28 -20.92
C LEU A 158 10.13 4.31 -22.37
N ASN A 159 9.82 3.16 -22.95
CA ASN A 159 9.26 3.07 -24.30
C ASN A 159 7.90 3.77 -24.39
N TRP A 160 7.04 3.57 -23.38
CA TRP A 160 5.75 4.26 -23.33
C TRP A 160 5.92 5.79 -23.26
N ILE A 161 6.83 6.30 -22.41
CA ILE A 161 7.12 7.73 -22.29
C ILE A 161 7.61 8.27 -23.66
N GLN A 162 8.53 7.59 -24.31
CA GLN A 162 9.05 8.01 -25.62
C GLN A 162 7.91 8.09 -26.66
N THR A 163 7.07 7.05 -26.73
CA THR A 163 5.91 7.05 -27.64
C THR A 163 4.98 8.25 -27.38
N GLN A 164 4.71 8.58 -26.12
CA GLN A 164 3.86 9.74 -25.78
C GLN A 164 4.51 11.08 -26.18
N LEU A 165 5.82 11.18 -26.03
CA LEU A 165 6.55 12.38 -26.44
C LEU A 165 6.55 12.57 -27.96
N ASP A 166 6.70 11.49 -28.70
CA ASP A 166 6.67 11.50 -30.17
C ASP A 166 5.28 11.85 -30.73
N MET A 167 4.21 11.38 -30.07
CA MET A 167 2.83 11.77 -30.41
C MET A 167 2.55 13.27 -30.18
N LYS A 168 3.15 13.86 -29.14
CA LYS A 168 2.98 15.30 -28.84
C LYS A 168 3.75 16.23 -29.77
N ARG A 169 4.74 15.72 -30.49
CA ARG A 169 5.57 16.49 -31.43
C ARG A 169 4.99 16.55 -32.84
N ARG A 170 3.97 15.74 -33.10
CA ARG A 170 3.19 15.76 -34.35
C ARG A 170 2.00 16.69 -34.24
#